data_e06e8cae6b5011738039ae6c97d369d7
#
_entry.id   e06e8cae6b5011738039ae6c97d369d7
#
_cell.length_a   1.000
_cell.length_b   1.000
_cell.length_c   1.000
_cell.angle_alpha   90.00
_cell.angle_beta   90.00
_cell.angle_gamma   90.00
#
_symmetry.space_group_name_H-M   'P 1'
#
loop_
_entity.id
_entity.type
_entity.pdbx_description
1 polymer ?
#
loop_
_entity_poly.entity_id
_entity_poly.type
_entity_poly.pdbx_seq_one_letter_code
_entity_poly.pdbx_strand_id
1 'polypeptide(L)'
;MQGSPGTPELGIVSGYLFKLLRGSLGRTQVDLAERLAVDDNTIQGWESGRRPLSALRAADLTRLTHRLAAMGAPVAATSLLPSAVEADVFLTTAVRAGGLALPAWENPLAASVHRRSFVSLVTWPFTGVVPAVVRNLPLPKSRGPVADRPQLAATLRESFFDQMRTSAEMAGTDATLVRRQATYLLAFDGREETAHWLSREHKRTAVRSISEKDLPAGILNRTASLALARQGDLEPVRHFIQGTLSNDDQTLASLTYWAYWLGEIPDTYASDGDMVEMGARAWSGHRLARHLIGHLGDPRNAEMNIHSLLCLVMARKELLESDGDLRSRTLLAIEQAESTELSRHARQELQNLRFATQLAGR
;
A
#
# COMPACT_ATOMS: atom_id res chain seq x y z
N MET A 1 21.60 32.29 -12.58
CA MET A 1 20.62 31.27 -12.15
C MET A 1 20.90 31.03 -10.68
N GLN A 2 20.15 31.67 -9.80
CA GLN A 2 20.23 31.40 -8.36
C GLN A 2 19.43 30.12 -8.11
N GLY A 3 20.12 29.06 -7.69
CA GLY A 3 19.46 27.80 -7.27
C GLY A 3 18.55 28.07 -6.10
N SER A 4 17.27 27.75 -6.22
CA SER A 4 16.35 27.67 -5.09
C SER A 4 17.00 26.84 -3.98
N PRO A 5 16.86 27.21 -2.69
CA PRO A 5 17.38 26.41 -1.59
C PRO A 5 16.81 25.00 -1.73
N GLY A 6 17.69 24.03 -2.02
CA GLY A 6 17.30 22.65 -2.28
C GLY A 6 16.55 22.09 -1.09
N THR A 7 15.38 21.52 -1.34
CA THR A 7 14.67 20.72 -0.33
C THR A 7 15.66 19.73 0.27
N PRO A 8 15.84 19.66 1.59
CA PRO A 8 16.81 18.77 2.21
C PRO A 8 16.46 17.32 1.85
N GLU A 9 17.46 16.51 1.58
CA GLU A 9 17.26 15.08 1.41
C GLU A 9 16.67 14.49 2.69
N LEU A 10 15.62 13.72 2.55
CA LEU A 10 14.94 13.08 3.68
C LEU A 10 15.65 11.75 4.01
N GLY A 11 15.81 11.48 5.29
CA GLY A 11 16.36 10.21 5.79
C GLY A 11 15.50 9.66 6.93
N ILE A 12 14.19 9.98 6.93
CA ILE A 12 13.29 9.74 8.06
C ILE A 12 12.88 8.27 8.19
N VAL A 13 12.64 7.59 7.07
CA VAL A 13 12.18 6.19 7.05
C VAL A 13 13.37 5.26 7.28
N SER A 14 14.45 5.43 6.51
CA SER A 14 15.66 4.62 6.63
C SER A 14 16.37 4.83 7.95
N GLY A 15 16.43 6.07 8.44
CA GLY A 15 17.02 6.40 9.73
C GLY A 15 16.26 5.80 10.90
N TYR A 16 14.92 5.85 10.87
CA TYR A 16 14.10 5.22 11.89
C TYR A 16 14.21 3.69 11.85
N LEU A 17 14.19 3.08 10.67
CA LEU A 17 14.43 1.65 10.52
C LEU A 17 15.81 1.25 11.05
N PHE A 18 16.86 2.00 10.73
CA PHE A 18 18.20 1.78 11.24
C PHE A 18 18.26 1.84 12.78
N LYS A 19 17.56 2.79 13.39
CA LYS A 19 17.39 2.90 14.84
C LYS A 19 16.70 1.65 15.43
N LEU A 20 15.66 1.12 14.79
CA LEU A 20 15.01 -0.13 15.22
C LEU A 20 15.97 -1.33 15.11
N LEU A 21 16.76 -1.41 14.03
CA LEU A 21 17.77 -2.45 13.85
C LEU A 21 18.85 -2.40 14.93
N ARG A 22 19.35 -1.21 15.28
CA ARG A 22 20.28 -1.06 16.42
C ARG A 22 19.63 -1.49 17.73
N GLY A 23 18.37 -1.10 17.96
CA GLY A 23 17.58 -1.51 19.13
C GLY A 23 17.48 -3.04 19.24
N SER A 24 17.25 -3.74 18.13
CA SER A 24 17.16 -5.20 18.09
C SER A 24 18.46 -5.91 18.46
N LEU A 25 19.60 -5.22 18.25
CA LEU A 25 20.92 -5.69 18.64
C LEU A 25 21.23 -5.42 20.12
N GLY A 26 20.38 -4.69 20.85
CA GLY A 26 20.63 -4.26 22.22
C GLY A 26 21.81 -3.28 22.34
N ARG A 27 22.20 -2.59 21.27
CA ARG A 27 23.41 -1.76 21.21
C ARG A 27 23.12 -0.27 21.45
N THR A 28 24.06 0.41 22.09
CA THR A 28 24.10 1.88 22.15
C THR A 28 24.61 2.44 20.82
N GLN A 29 24.43 3.74 20.60
CA GLN A 29 24.97 4.41 19.40
C GLN A 29 26.50 4.31 19.35
N VAL A 30 27.16 4.52 20.49
CA VAL A 30 28.63 4.43 20.64
C VAL A 30 29.14 3.01 20.31
N ASP A 31 28.55 1.98 20.93
CA ASP A 31 28.96 0.58 20.69
C ASP A 31 28.74 0.17 19.21
N LEU A 32 27.65 0.63 18.59
CA LEU A 32 27.43 0.37 17.16
C LEU A 32 28.44 1.13 16.28
N ALA A 33 28.78 2.38 16.64
CA ALA A 33 29.76 3.19 15.91
C ALA A 33 31.15 2.53 15.91
N GLU A 34 31.63 2.07 17.07
CA GLU A 34 32.89 1.33 17.19
C GLU A 34 32.90 0.09 16.28
N ARG A 35 31.81 -0.72 16.32
CA ARG A 35 31.72 -1.93 15.51
C ARG A 35 31.64 -1.66 14.02
N LEU A 36 31.03 -0.56 13.62
CA LEU A 36 30.93 -0.14 12.22
C LEU A 36 32.15 0.65 11.76
N ALA A 37 33.11 0.98 12.66
CA ALA A 37 34.26 1.82 12.42
C ALA A 37 33.89 3.19 11.83
N VAL A 38 32.89 3.85 12.46
CA VAL A 38 32.42 5.20 12.15
C VAL A 38 32.32 6.02 13.43
N ASP A 39 32.20 7.35 13.32
CA ASP A 39 31.96 8.20 14.47
C ASP A 39 30.53 8.02 15.01
N ASP A 40 30.35 8.18 16.32
CA ASP A 40 29.04 8.16 16.97
C ASP A 40 28.09 9.23 16.41
N ASN A 41 28.60 10.41 16.06
CA ASN A 41 27.89 11.46 15.35
C ASN A 41 27.36 10.99 13.97
N THR A 42 28.01 10.03 13.35
CA THR A 42 27.52 9.43 12.09
C THR A 42 26.30 8.57 12.35
N ILE A 43 26.32 7.73 13.38
CA ILE A 43 25.16 6.92 13.78
C ILE A 43 23.97 7.83 14.16
N GLN A 44 24.21 8.87 14.96
CA GLN A 44 23.19 9.84 15.31
C GLN A 44 22.63 10.58 14.09
N GLY A 45 23.53 10.93 13.16
CA GLY A 45 23.17 11.56 11.88
C GLY A 45 22.26 10.68 11.01
N TRP A 46 22.58 9.38 10.92
CA TRP A 46 21.75 8.40 10.20
C TRP A 46 20.39 8.21 10.87
N GLU A 47 20.35 7.97 12.18
CA GLU A 47 19.11 7.75 12.93
C GLU A 47 18.17 8.95 12.94
N SER A 48 18.72 10.16 12.94
CA SER A 48 17.92 11.39 12.88
C SER A 48 17.53 11.82 11.47
N GLY A 49 18.04 11.15 10.44
CA GLY A 49 17.88 11.54 9.03
C GLY A 49 18.65 12.80 8.61
N ARG A 50 19.42 13.42 9.52
CA ARG A 50 20.27 14.58 9.20
C ARG A 50 21.41 14.24 8.21
N ARG A 51 21.91 13.00 8.27
CA ARG A 51 22.76 12.40 7.26
C ARG A 51 22.00 11.24 6.64
N PRO A 52 21.27 11.46 5.53
CA PRO A 52 20.44 10.43 4.96
C PRO A 52 21.27 9.24 4.47
N LEU A 53 20.79 8.03 4.66
CA LEU A 53 21.47 6.81 4.18
C LEU A 53 21.49 6.75 2.64
N SER A 54 20.66 7.52 1.95
CA SER A 54 20.72 7.72 0.49
C SER A 54 22.04 8.34 0.00
N ALA A 55 22.74 9.06 0.86
CA ALA A 55 24.06 9.62 0.53
C ALA A 55 25.19 8.57 0.52
N LEU A 56 24.94 7.36 1.03
CA LEU A 56 25.89 6.26 0.95
C LEU A 56 25.97 5.71 -0.47
N ARG A 57 27.19 5.30 -0.87
CA ARG A 57 27.34 4.52 -2.11
C ARG A 57 26.62 3.17 -1.96
N ALA A 58 26.09 2.64 -3.04
CA ALA A 58 25.38 1.36 -3.02
C ALA A 58 26.18 0.22 -2.36
N ALA A 59 27.49 0.16 -2.62
CA ALA A 59 28.38 -0.83 -2.00
C ALA A 59 28.52 -0.64 -0.47
N ASP A 60 28.46 0.60 0.02
CA ASP A 60 28.55 0.90 1.46
C ASP A 60 27.23 0.56 2.16
N LEU A 61 26.11 0.86 1.53
CA LEU A 61 24.79 0.47 2.03
C LEU A 61 24.67 -1.07 2.10
N THR A 62 25.12 -1.78 1.06
CA THR A 62 25.13 -3.24 1.04
C THR A 62 26.03 -3.81 2.16
N ARG A 63 27.24 -3.27 2.34
CA ARG A 63 28.11 -3.66 3.45
C ARG A 63 27.48 -3.39 4.81
N LEU A 64 26.83 -2.25 5.00
CA LEU A 64 26.13 -1.91 6.23
C LEU A 64 25.03 -2.94 6.52
N THR A 65 24.20 -3.26 5.53
CA THR A 65 23.13 -4.27 5.65
C THR A 65 23.67 -5.64 6.08
N HIS A 66 24.77 -6.10 5.43
CA HIS A 66 25.40 -7.38 5.77
C HIS A 66 26.02 -7.37 7.18
N ARG A 67 26.68 -6.27 7.57
CA ARG A 67 27.27 -6.15 8.92
C ARG A 67 26.22 -6.17 10.02
N LEU A 68 25.08 -5.48 9.82
CA LEU A 68 23.97 -5.53 10.77
C LEU A 68 23.42 -6.95 10.92
N ALA A 69 23.21 -7.66 9.80
CA ALA A 69 22.78 -9.06 9.83
C ALA A 69 23.82 -9.97 10.51
N ALA A 70 25.10 -9.80 10.22
CA ALA A 70 26.18 -10.56 10.85
C ALA A 70 26.30 -10.31 12.36
N MET A 71 25.90 -9.14 12.85
CA MET A 71 25.82 -8.82 14.27
C MET A 71 24.59 -9.41 14.96
N GLY A 72 23.66 -10.03 14.22
CA GLY A 72 22.45 -10.68 14.75
C GLY A 72 21.15 -9.89 14.55
N ALA A 73 21.15 -8.80 13.80
CA ALA A 73 19.90 -8.16 13.45
C ALA A 73 19.05 -9.09 12.52
N PRO A 74 17.71 -9.11 12.68
CA PRO A 74 16.85 -9.99 11.88
C PRO A 74 17.03 -9.74 10.38
N VAL A 75 17.36 -10.78 9.61
CA VAL A 75 17.66 -10.68 8.16
C VAL A 75 16.50 -10.07 7.39
N ALA A 76 15.26 -10.46 7.70
CA ALA A 76 14.08 -9.91 7.06
C ALA A 76 13.96 -8.38 7.25
N ALA A 77 14.37 -7.86 8.42
CA ALA A 77 14.33 -6.43 8.72
C ALA A 77 15.51 -5.68 8.09
N THR A 78 16.73 -6.26 8.11
CA THR A 78 17.88 -5.66 7.46
C THR A 78 17.71 -5.58 5.94
N SER A 79 17.06 -6.57 5.33
CA SER A 79 16.74 -6.58 3.88
C SER A 79 15.78 -5.48 3.45
N LEU A 80 15.06 -4.84 4.39
CA LEU A 80 14.21 -3.68 4.08
C LEU A 80 15.01 -2.37 3.99
N LEU A 81 16.26 -2.31 4.46
CA LEU A 81 16.99 -1.05 4.53
C LEU A 81 17.19 -0.38 3.16
N PRO A 82 17.51 -1.10 2.07
CA PRO A 82 17.54 -0.50 0.74
C PRO A 82 16.21 0.09 0.30
N SER A 83 15.10 -0.63 0.56
CA SER A 83 13.75 -0.13 0.24
C SER A 83 13.35 1.07 1.10
N ALA A 84 13.83 1.16 2.35
CA ALA A 84 13.60 2.31 3.20
C ALA A 84 14.39 3.54 2.72
N VAL A 85 15.60 3.35 2.20
CA VAL A 85 16.38 4.41 1.54
C VAL A 85 15.65 4.89 0.27
N GLU A 86 15.16 3.95 -0.54
CA GLU A 86 14.36 4.29 -1.72
C GLU A 86 13.07 5.06 -1.35
N ALA A 87 12.41 4.70 -0.23
CA ALA A 87 11.24 5.43 0.25
C ALA A 87 11.58 6.87 0.65
N ASP A 88 12.75 7.12 1.26
CA ASP A 88 13.22 8.48 1.55
C ASP A 88 13.51 9.28 0.26
N VAL A 89 14.10 8.65 -0.74
CA VAL A 89 14.33 9.27 -2.06
C VAL A 89 13.00 9.61 -2.73
N PHE A 90 12.03 8.68 -2.70
CA PHE A 90 10.69 8.92 -3.21
C PHE A 90 10.02 10.10 -2.49
N LEU A 91 10.01 10.12 -1.17
CA LEU A 91 9.43 11.21 -0.37
C LEU A 91 10.11 12.55 -0.67
N THR A 92 11.45 12.56 -0.78
CA THR A 92 12.23 13.76 -1.16
C THR A 92 11.81 14.29 -2.53
N THR A 93 11.64 13.40 -3.49
CA THR A 93 11.20 13.75 -4.86
C THR A 93 9.75 14.23 -4.86
N ALA A 94 8.89 13.55 -4.13
CA ALA A 94 7.46 13.80 -4.09
C ALA A 94 7.06 15.11 -3.37
N VAL A 95 7.90 15.67 -2.50
CA VAL A 95 7.64 16.98 -1.87
C VAL A 95 8.11 18.15 -2.72
N ARG A 96 8.89 17.91 -3.79
CA ARG A 96 9.36 18.96 -4.70
C ARG A 96 8.33 19.25 -5.78
N ALA A 97 8.09 20.51 -6.04
CA ALA A 97 7.22 20.92 -7.16
C ALA A 97 7.73 20.34 -8.49
N GLY A 98 6.86 19.61 -9.19
CA GLY A 98 7.21 18.95 -10.45
C GLY A 98 8.14 17.75 -10.33
N GLY A 99 8.52 17.33 -9.10
CA GLY A 99 9.43 16.20 -8.90
C GLY A 99 8.90 14.85 -9.45
N LEU A 100 7.59 14.72 -9.59
CA LEU A 100 6.91 13.56 -10.17
C LEU A 100 6.36 13.81 -11.59
N ALA A 101 6.73 14.92 -12.23
CA ALA A 101 6.37 15.20 -13.62
C ALA A 101 7.24 14.37 -14.59
N LEU A 102 7.06 13.04 -14.55
CA LEU A 102 7.78 12.07 -15.34
C LEU A 102 6.81 11.29 -16.23
N PRO A 103 7.27 10.77 -17.38
CA PRO A 103 6.49 9.83 -18.18
C PRO A 103 6.03 8.63 -17.35
N ALA A 104 4.90 8.01 -17.69
CA ALA A 104 4.29 6.94 -16.89
C ALA A 104 5.26 5.77 -16.61
N TRP A 105 6.08 5.38 -17.60
CA TRP A 105 7.05 4.28 -17.47
C TRP A 105 8.26 4.59 -16.58
N GLU A 106 8.58 5.87 -16.34
CA GLU A 106 9.64 6.32 -15.43
C GLU A 106 9.09 6.77 -14.07
N ASN A 107 7.77 6.89 -13.95
CA ASN A 107 7.15 7.48 -12.77
C ASN A 107 7.18 6.48 -11.59
N PRO A 108 7.81 6.83 -10.46
CA PRO A 108 7.90 5.94 -9.32
C PRO A 108 6.54 5.61 -8.69
N LEU A 109 5.50 6.42 -8.93
CA LEU A 109 4.14 6.10 -8.52
C LEU A 109 3.64 4.82 -9.22
N ALA A 110 3.75 4.73 -10.54
CA ALA A 110 3.35 3.54 -11.30
C ALA A 110 4.18 2.32 -10.86
N ALA A 111 5.49 2.46 -10.79
CA ALA A 111 6.41 1.37 -10.41
C ALA A 111 6.17 0.85 -8.98
N SER A 112 5.54 1.62 -8.10
CA SER A 112 5.30 1.23 -6.71
C SER A 112 4.01 0.45 -6.48
N VAL A 113 3.10 0.39 -7.43
CA VAL A 113 1.74 -0.18 -7.25
C VAL A 113 1.76 -1.60 -6.68
N HIS A 114 2.62 -2.47 -7.18
CA HIS A 114 2.73 -3.87 -6.75
C HIS A 114 3.73 -4.09 -5.59
N ARG A 115 4.47 -3.05 -5.17
CA ARG A 115 5.53 -3.14 -4.16
C ARG A 115 5.00 -2.81 -2.77
N ARG A 116 4.18 -3.70 -2.20
CA ARG A 116 3.49 -3.48 -0.91
C ARG A 116 4.41 -3.09 0.24
N SER A 117 5.56 -3.75 0.36
CA SER A 117 6.54 -3.44 1.42
C SER A 117 7.09 -2.03 1.27
N PHE A 118 7.38 -1.62 0.04
CA PHE A 118 7.81 -0.25 -0.27
C PHE A 118 6.70 0.76 0.04
N VAL A 119 5.48 0.52 -0.41
CA VAL A 119 4.33 1.41 -0.14
C VAL A 119 4.07 1.51 1.37
N SER A 120 4.23 0.43 2.14
CA SER A 120 4.09 0.49 3.60
C SER A 120 5.16 1.36 4.26
N LEU A 121 6.38 1.39 3.72
CA LEU A 121 7.45 2.29 4.16
C LEU A 121 7.14 3.75 3.82
N VAL A 122 6.68 4.03 2.59
CA VAL A 122 6.28 5.38 2.16
C VAL A 122 5.11 5.92 3.00
N THR A 123 4.14 5.08 3.34
CA THR A 123 2.96 5.51 4.10
C THR A 123 3.17 5.54 5.61
N TRP A 124 4.23 4.93 6.12
CA TRP A 124 4.51 4.86 7.55
C TRP A 124 4.55 6.22 8.26
N PRO A 125 5.21 7.28 7.71
CA PRO A 125 5.20 8.61 8.31
C PRO A 125 3.80 9.24 8.44
N PHE A 126 2.86 8.86 7.59
CA PHE A 126 1.50 9.41 7.57
C PHE A 126 0.53 8.62 8.45
N THR A 127 0.67 7.30 8.44
CA THR A 127 -0.30 6.38 9.07
C THR A 127 0.09 5.96 10.49
N GLY A 128 1.40 5.97 10.80
CA GLY A 128 1.94 5.35 12.01
C GLY A 128 1.88 3.82 12.00
N VAL A 129 1.36 3.20 10.92
CA VAL A 129 1.28 1.74 10.81
C VAL A 129 2.66 1.16 10.55
N VAL A 130 3.16 0.43 11.52
CA VAL A 130 4.49 -0.20 11.45
C VAL A 130 4.47 -1.31 10.39
N PRO A 131 5.43 -1.31 9.44
CA PRO A 131 5.55 -2.39 8.45
C PRO A 131 5.63 -3.77 9.13
N ALA A 132 4.91 -4.76 8.60
CA ALA A 132 4.74 -6.07 9.25
C ALA A 132 6.07 -6.74 9.63
N VAL A 133 7.08 -6.60 8.77
CA VAL A 133 8.42 -7.21 8.96
C VAL A 133 9.15 -6.68 10.21
N VAL A 134 8.88 -5.43 10.60
CA VAL A 134 9.57 -4.78 11.74
C VAL A 134 8.66 -4.57 12.95
N ARG A 135 7.42 -5.01 12.89
CA ARG A 135 6.42 -4.82 13.96
C ARG A 135 6.86 -5.37 15.31
N ASN A 136 7.58 -6.47 15.31
CA ASN A 136 8.01 -7.18 16.51
C ASN A 136 9.42 -6.78 16.97
N LEU A 137 10.06 -5.79 16.30
CA LEU A 137 11.35 -5.29 16.77
C LEU A 137 11.18 -4.47 18.06
N PRO A 138 12.10 -4.60 19.01
CA PRO A 138 12.05 -3.80 20.21
C PRO A 138 12.24 -2.31 19.89
N LEU A 139 11.40 -1.47 20.45
CA LEU A 139 11.60 -0.03 20.35
C LEU A 139 12.88 0.37 21.08
N PRO A 140 13.69 1.26 20.51
CA PRO A 140 14.91 1.72 21.16
C PRO A 140 14.59 2.41 22.48
N LYS A 141 15.25 1.98 23.56
CA LYS A 141 15.20 2.69 24.84
C LYS A 141 15.83 4.09 24.68
N SER A 142 15.14 5.12 25.10
CA SER A 142 15.62 6.51 25.07
C SER A 142 15.45 7.18 26.41
N ARG A 143 16.33 8.16 26.70
CA ARG A 143 16.26 9.01 27.90
C ARG A 143 15.37 10.25 27.71
N GLY A 144 14.73 10.44 26.57
CA GLY A 144 13.89 11.59 26.23
C GLY A 144 12.72 11.21 25.34
N PRO A 145 11.83 12.16 24.99
CA PRO A 145 10.73 11.91 24.09
C PRO A 145 11.30 11.49 22.73
N VAL A 146 11.00 10.25 22.35
CA VAL A 146 11.40 9.67 21.06
C VAL A 146 10.16 9.54 20.22
N ALA A 147 10.24 9.97 18.98
CA ALA A 147 9.20 9.67 18.03
C ALA A 147 9.01 8.13 17.96
N ASP A 148 7.78 7.70 18.02
CA ASP A 148 7.34 6.29 17.93
C ASP A 148 7.28 5.79 16.48
N ARG A 149 7.52 6.69 15.53
CA ARG A 149 7.48 6.44 14.08
C ARG A 149 8.31 7.46 13.32
N PRO A 150 8.63 7.21 12.04
CA PRO A 150 9.14 8.25 11.14
C PRO A 150 8.16 9.43 11.09
N GLN A 151 8.66 10.65 11.13
CA GLN A 151 7.82 11.85 11.10
C GLN A 151 8.22 12.75 9.95
N LEU A 152 7.24 13.16 9.15
CA LEU A 152 7.40 14.19 8.15
C LEU A 152 6.88 15.52 8.70
N ALA A 153 7.66 16.60 8.57
CA ALA A 153 7.23 17.93 9.00
C ALA A 153 5.89 18.33 8.33
N ALA A 154 5.04 19.05 9.04
CA ALA A 154 3.69 19.39 8.57
C ALA A 154 3.71 20.04 7.17
N THR A 155 4.59 21.02 6.94
CA THR A 155 4.74 21.70 5.65
C THR A 155 5.14 20.76 4.52
N LEU A 156 6.04 19.79 4.79
CA LEU A 156 6.44 18.79 3.79
C LEU A 156 5.32 17.78 3.54
N ARG A 157 4.52 17.47 4.56
CA ARG A 157 3.35 16.62 4.43
C ARG A 157 2.29 17.26 3.54
N GLU A 158 2.01 18.54 3.72
CA GLU A 158 1.11 19.32 2.86
C GLU A 158 1.61 19.33 1.42
N SER A 159 2.89 19.68 1.22
CA SER A 159 3.53 19.67 -0.10
C SER A 159 3.44 18.30 -0.77
N PHE A 160 3.66 17.21 -0.02
CA PHE A 160 3.53 15.84 -0.52
C PHE A 160 2.13 15.59 -1.10
N PHE A 161 1.07 15.87 -0.34
CA PHE A 161 -0.28 15.61 -0.79
C PHE A 161 -0.71 16.54 -1.94
N ASP A 162 -0.24 17.78 -1.98
CA ASP A 162 -0.46 18.68 -3.11
C ASP A 162 0.19 18.14 -4.39
N GLN A 163 1.41 17.60 -4.30
CA GLN A 163 2.06 16.95 -5.44
C GLN A 163 1.36 15.65 -5.86
N MET A 164 0.81 14.87 -4.92
CA MET A 164 -0.02 13.70 -5.25
C MET A 164 -1.25 14.11 -6.06
N ARG A 165 -1.95 15.18 -5.64
CA ARG A 165 -3.11 15.71 -6.38
C ARG A 165 -2.70 16.17 -7.76
N THR A 166 -1.63 16.96 -7.87
CA THR A 166 -1.09 17.44 -9.15
C THR A 166 -0.73 16.27 -10.07
N SER A 167 -0.04 15.25 -9.55
CA SER A 167 0.32 14.06 -10.33
C SER A 167 -0.92 13.28 -10.82
N ALA A 168 -1.95 13.17 -9.99
CA ALA A 168 -3.20 12.54 -10.39
C ALA A 168 -3.94 13.35 -11.48
N GLU A 169 -3.93 14.67 -11.39
CA GLU A 169 -4.58 15.57 -12.37
C GLU A 169 -3.85 15.60 -13.71
N MET A 170 -2.52 15.55 -13.68
CA MET A 170 -1.67 15.57 -14.89
C MET A 170 -1.62 14.19 -15.59
N ALA A 171 -1.94 13.11 -14.90
CA ALA A 171 -1.92 11.78 -15.47
C ALA A 171 -2.94 11.64 -16.61
N GLY A 172 -2.47 11.37 -17.81
CA GLY A 172 -3.27 11.07 -19.00
C GLY A 172 -4.01 9.74 -18.91
N THR A 173 -4.70 9.39 -19.99
CA THR A 173 -5.43 8.12 -20.10
C THR A 173 -4.50 6.90 -20.16
N ASP A 174 -3.28 7.09 -20.59
CA ASP A 174 -2.18 6.12 -20.66
C ASP A 174 -1.38 5.98 -19.35
N ALA A 175 -1.71 6.77 -18.34
CA ALA A 175 -1.03 6.83 -17.05
C ALA A 175 -1.95 6.43 -15.88
N THR A 176 -2.81 5.45 -16.09
CA THR A 176 -3.81 4.98 -15.10
C THR A 176 -3.17 4.60 -13.77
N LEU A 177 -2.01 3.92 -13.77
CA LEU A 177 -1.34 3.52 -12.52
C LEU A 177 -0.74 4.70 -11.76
N VAL A 178 -0.21 5.71 -12.45
CA VAL A 178 0.25 6.95 -11.81
C VAL A 178 -0.92 7.59 -11.07
N ARG A 179 -2.05 7.79 -11.77
CA ARG A 179 -3.27 8.36 -11.21
C ARG A 179 -3.81 7.53 -10.06
N ARG A 180 -3.86 6.21 -10.25
CA ARG A 180 -4.30 5.26 -9.23
C ARG A 180 -3.46 5.35 -7.96
N GLN A 181 -2.13 5.35 -8.07
CA GLN A 181 -1.26 5.36 -6.91
C GLN A 181 -1.29 6.71 -6.19
N ALA A 182 -1.34 7.80 -6.94
CA ALA A 182 -1.52 9.13 -6.36
C ALA A 182 -2.85 9.23 -5.59
N THR A 183 -3.96 8.77 -6.19
CA THR A 183 -5.28 8.71 -5.53
C THR A 183 -5.26 7.85 -4.26
N TYR A 184 -4.56 6.71 -4.28
CA TYR A 184 -4.38 5.86 -3.10
C TYR A 184 -3.63 6.58 -1.97
N LEU A 185 -2.57 7.33 -2.30
CA LEU A 185 -1.81 8.08 -1.31
C LEU A 185 -2.61 9.26 -0.74
N LEU A 186 -3.47 9.89 -1.54
CA LEU A 186 -4.39 10.94 -1.08
C LEU A 186 -5.40 10.44 -0.03
N ALA A 187 -5.66 9.13 0.06
CA ALA A 187 -6.49 8.56 1.13
C ALA A 187 -5.94 8.83 2.55
N PHE A 188 -4.67 9.19 2.68
CA PHE A 188 -4.02 9.50 3.96
C PHE A 188 -3.97 11.00 4.28
N ASP A 189 -4.51 11.83 3.40
CA ASP A 189 -4.66 13.27 3.60
C ASP A 189 -6.01 13.56 4.27
N GLY A 190 -5.98 14.09 5.48
CA GLY A 190 -7.19 14.41 6.24
C GLY A 190 -7.81 15.77 5.89
N ARG A 191 -7.32 16.49 4.87
CA ARG A 191 -7.85 17.82 4.49
C ARG A 191 -9.19 17.68 3.75
N GLU A 192 -10.11 18.59 4.04
CA GLU A 192 -11.44 18.64 3.41
C GLU A 192 -11.37 18.81 1.89
N GLU A 193 -10.42 19.60 1.42
CA GLU A 193 -10.18 19.80 -0.03
C GLU A 193 -9.86 18.48 -0.75
N THR A 194 -9.09 17.62 -0.10
CA THR A 194 -8.76 16.30 -0.64
C THR A 194 -9.97 15.37 -0.64
N ALA A 195 -10.80 15.41 0.40
CA ALA A 195 -12.06 14.68 0.42
C ALA A 195 -12.99 15.10 -0.72
N HIS A 196 -13.13 16.40 -0.96
CA HIS A 196 -13.89 16.93 -2.09
C HIS A 196 -13.30 16.51 -3.44
N TRP A 197 -11.98 16.51 -3.58
CA TRP A 197 -11.31 16.06 -4.80
C TRP A 197 -11.58 14.56 -5.05
N LEU A 198 -11.43 13.72 -4.02
CA LEU A 198 -11.70 12.28 -4.10
C LEU A 198 -13.15 11.99 -4.46
N SER A 199 -14.11 12.76 -3.93
CA SER A 199 -15.53 12.64 -4.27
C SER A 199 -15.80 12.96 -5.75
N ARG A 200 -15.17 14.02 -6.29
CA ARG A 200 -15.27 14.34 -7.73
C ARG A 200 -14.63 13.25 -8.60
N GLU A 201 -13.47 12.74 -8.18
CA GLU A 201 -12.78 11.65 -8.88
C GLU A 201 -13.62 10.38 -8.92
N HIS A 202 -14.24 10.00 -7.79
CA HIS A 202 -15.17 8.89 -7.72
C HIS A 202 -16.33 9.04 -8.72
N LYS A 203 -17.03 10.19 -8.69
CA LYS A 203 -18.16 10.46 -9.59
C LYS A 203 -17.75 10.40 -11.06
N ARG A 204 -16.62 11.01 -11.41
CA ARG A 204 -16.11 11.05 -12.79
C ARG A 204 -15.76 9.65 -13.30
N THR A 205 -15.09 8.85 -12.49
CA THR A 205 -14.66 7.51 -12.88
C THR A 205 -15.82 6.51 -12.84
N ALA A 206 -16.82 6.70 -11.98
CA ALA A 206 -18.05 5.90 -11.97
C ALA A 206 -18.82 6.02 -13.28
N VAL A 207 -19.01 7.24 -13.80
CA VAL A 207 -19.69 7.45 -15.08
C VAL A 207 -18.98 6.70 -16.20
N ARG A 208 -17.65 6.83 -16.31
CA ARG A 208 -16.87 6.15 -17.36
C ARG A 208 -16.92 4.62 -17.23
N SER A 209 -16.77 4.09 -16.02
CA SER A 209 -16.76 2.63 -15.80
C SER A 209 -18.12 1.99 -16.06
N ILE A 210 -19.23 2.68 -15.74
CA ILE A 210 -20.59 2.14 -15.89
C ILE A 210 -21.09 2.36 -17.32
N SER A 211 -21.02 3.60 -17.82
CA SER A 211 -21.64 3.97 -19.11
C SER A 211 -20.77 3.63 -20.31
N GLU A 212 -19.45 3.81 -20.20
CA GLU A 212 -18.49 3.56 -21.27
C GLU A 212 -17.82 2.18 -21.18
N LYS A 213 -18.06 1.44 -20.07
CA LYS A 213 -17.42 0.17 -19.75
C LYS A 213 -15.89 0.25 -19.75
N ASP A 214 -15.34 1.42 -19.43
CA ASP A 214 -13.92 1.69 -19.37
C ASP A 214 -13.31 0.94 -18.16
N LEU A 215 -12.56 -0.13 -18.42
CA LEU A 215 -11.97 -0.96 -17.36
C LEU A 215 -10.92 -0.21 -16.51
N PRO A 216 -9.98 0.55 -17.10
CA PRO A 216 -9.11 1.44 -16.33
C PRO A 216 -9.87 2.40 -15.42
N ALA A 217 -10.98 2.99 -15.87
CA ALA A 217 -11.82 3.85 -15.03
C ALA A 217 -12.45 3.08 -13.86
N GLY A 218 -12.76 1.81 -14.01
CA GLY A 218 -13.22 0.94 -12.93
C GLY A 218 -12.18 0.79 -11.82
N ILE A 219 -10.90 0.62 -12.16
CA ILE A 219 -9.79 0.53 -11.20
C ILE A 219 -9.59 1.86 -10.45
N LEU A 220 -9.72 2.98 -11.16
CA LEU A 220 -9.65 4.32 -10.56
C LEU A 220 -10.84 4.55 -9.62
N ASN A 221 -12.05 4.19 -10.06
CA ASN A 221 -13.27 4.30 -9.25
C ASN A 221 -13.16 3.49 -7.96
N ARG A 222 -12.68 2.23 -8.04
CA ARG A 222 -12.38 1.41 -6.87
C ARG A 222 -11.45 2.12 -5.90
N THR A 223 -10.38 2.71 -6.41
CA THR A 223 -9.37 3.37 -5.58
C THR A 223 -9.93 4.60 -4.89
N ALA A 224 -10.68 5.43 -5.59
CA ALA A 224 -11.33 6.61 -5.02
C ALA A 224 -12.40 6.23 -3.98
N SER A 225 -13.20 5.19 -4.25
CA SER A 225 -14.20 4.67 -3.31
C SER A 225 -13.57 4.19 -2.00
N LEU A 226 -12.49 3.42 -2.08
CA LEU A 226 -11.76 2.93 -0.90
C LEU A 226 -11.03 4.06 -0.16
N ALA A 227 -10.57 5.10 -0.87
CA ALA A 227 -9.99 6.28 -0.25
C ALA A 227 -11.02 7.05 0.59
N LEU A 228 -12.23 7.23 0.08
CA LEU A 228 -13.35 7.87 0.79
C LEU A 228 -13.82 7.01 1.98
N ALA A 229 -13.89 5.69 1.82
CA ALA A 229 -14.22 4.78 2.92
C ALA A 229 -13.20 4.88 4.08
N ARG A 230 -11.92 5.08 3.76
CA ARG A 230 -10.88 5.33 4.78
C ARG A 230 -11.15 6.62 5.55
N GLN A 231 -11.75 7.61 4.93
CA GLN A 231 -12.15 8.88 5.55
C GLN A 231 -13.52 8.79 6.27
N GLY A 232 -14.18 7.64 6.23
CA GLY A 232 -15.44 7.36 6.94
C GLY A 232 -16.69 7.37 6.06
N ASP A 233 -16.56 7.69 4.75
CA ASP A 233 -17.69 7.66 3.82
C ASP A 233 -17.74 6.32 3.06
N LEU A 234 -18.69 5.45 3.44
CA LEU A 234 -18.86 4.12 2.85
C LEU A 234 -19.79 4.11 1.61
N GLU A 235 -20.55 5.17 1.37
CA GLU A 235 -21.51 5.21 0.24
C GLU A 235 -20.82 5.05 -1.13
N PRO A 236 -19.64 5.65 -1.39
CA PRO A 236 -18.90 5.42 -2.64
C PRO A 236 -18.55 3.95 -2.89
N VAL A 237 -18.22 3.18 -1.84
CA VAL A 237 -17.95 1.73 -1.96
C VAL A 237 -19.20 0.97 -2.33
N ARG A 238 -20.34 1.28 -1.71
CA ARG A 238 -21.64 0.68 -2.04
C ARG A 238 -22.07 0.98 -3.47
N HIS A 239 -21.89 2.23 -3.90
CA HIS A 239 -22.12 2.63 -5.29
C HIS A 239 -21.20 1.91 -6.29
N PHE A 240 -19.94 1.74 -5.95
CA PHE A 240 -18.99 1.01 -6.77
C PHE A 240 -19.41 -0.46 -6.94
N ILE A 241 -19.76 -1.15 -5.83
CA ILE A 241 -20.22 -2.54 -5.84
C ILE A 241 -21.50 -2.69 -6.70
N GLN A 242 -22.52 -1.88 -6.44
CA GLN A 242 -23.83 -2.01 -7.10
C GLN A 242 -23.83 -1.49 -8.54
N GLY A 243 -22.95 -0.56 -8.88
CA GLY A 243 -22.87 0.06 -10.20
C GLY A 243 -21.79 -0.57 -11.07
N THR A 244 -20.53 -0.30 -10.75
CA THR A 244 -19.39 -0.73 -11.59
C THR A 244 -19.25 -2.25 -11.58
N LEU A 245 -19.27 -2.90 -10.41
CA LEU A 245 -19.10 -4.35 -10.30
C LEU A 245 -20.36 -5.16 -10.59
N SER A 246 -21.46 -4.54 -11.05
CA SER A 246 -22.59 -5.25 -11.66
C SER A 246 -22.26 -5.80 -13.07
N ASN A 247 -21.13 -5.40 -13.64
CA ASN A 247 -20.62 -5.87 -14.93
C ASN A 247 -19.50 -6.89 -14.71
N ASP A 248 -19.60 -8.05 -15.37
CA ASP A 248 -18.64 -9.17 -15.18
C ASP A 248 -17.20 -8.80 -15.60
N ASP A 249 -17.02 -8.01 -16.66
CA ASP A 249 -15.70 -7.60 -17.13
C ASP A 249 -15.04 -6.66 -16.10
N GLN A 250 -15.81 -5.73 -15.53
CA GLN A 250 -15.34 -4.84 -14.47
C GLN A 250 -15.00 -5.61 -13.19
N THR A 251 -15.82 -6.60 -12.85
CA THR A 251 -15.57 -7.48 -11.70
C THR A 251 -14.28 -8.27 -11.90
N LEU A 252 -14.10 -8.88 -13.07
CA LEU A 252 -12.90 -9.63 -13.42
C LEU A 252 -11.66 -8.72 -13.42
N ALA A 253 -11.73 -7.53 -14.02
CA ALA A 253 -10.65 -6.56 -14.00
C ALA A 253 -10.27 -6.14 -12.56
N SER A 254 -11.27 -5.89 -11.71
CA SER A 254 -11.05 -5.56 -10.30
C SER A 254 -10.36 -6.69 -9.53
N LEU A 255 -10.77 -7.94 -9.73
CA LEU A 255 -10.16 -9.11 -9.10
C LEU A 255 -8.73 -9.35 -9.62
N THR A 256 -8.51 -9.25 -10.92
CA THR A 256 -7.18 -9.37 -11.55
C THR A 256 -6.23 -8.30 -11.06
N TYR A 257 -6.67 -7.06 -11.01
CA TYR A 257 -5.90 -5.97 -10.42
C TYR A 257 -5.51 -6.26 -8.96
N TRP A 258 -6.44 -6.80 -8.17
CA TRP A 258 -6.17 -7.12 -6.77
C TRP A 258 -5.18 -8.28 -6.62
N ALA A 259 -5.32 -9.33 -7.45
CA ALA A 259 -4.35 -10.43 -7.52
C ALA A 259 -2.95 -9.93 -7.90
N TYR A 260 -2.85 -9.01 -8.86
CA TYR A 260 -1.60 -8.35 -9.24
C TYR A 260 -1.02 -7.56 -8.04
N TRP A 261 -1.81 -6.71 -7.42
CA TRP A 261 -1.39 -5.92 -6.27
C TRP A 261 -0.90 -6.79 -5.09
N LEU A 262 -1.46 -7.98 -4.91
CA LEU A 262 -1.03 -8.95 -3.90
C LEU A 262 0.23 -9.73 -4.31
N GLY A 263 0.67 -9.60 -5.56
CA GLY A 263 1.77 -10.36 -6.12
C GLY A 263 1.42 -11.84 -6.35
N GLU A 264 0.14 -12.15 -6.59
CA GLU A 264 -0.28 -13.47 -7.08
C GLU A 264 0.01 -13.62 -8.57
N ILE A 265 -0.02 -12.52 -9.30
CA ILE A 265 0.46 -12.41 -10.67
C ILE A 265 1.90 -11.94 -10.60
N PRO A 266 2.89 -12.79 -10.99
CA PRO A 266 4.31 -12.48 -10.82
C PRO A 266 4.88 -11.57 -11.90
N ASP A 267 4.16 -11.38 -13.01
CA ASP A 267 4.67 -10.67 -14.18
C ASP A 267 4.88 -9.18 -13.89
N THR A 268 5.99 -8.69 -14.40
CA THR A 268 6.30 -7.26 -14.34
C THR A 268 5.32 -6.53 -15.24
N TYR A 269 4.76 -5.49 -14.69
CA TYR A 269 3.79 -4.65 -15.37
C TYR A 269 4.45 -3.89 -16.53
N ALA A 270 4.04 -4.18 -17.77
CA ALA A 270 4.59 -3.56 -18.96
C ALA A 270 3.77 -2.36 -19.42
N SER A 271 2.45 -2.40 -19.28
CA SER A 271 1.56 -1.29 -19.64
C SER A 271 0.25 -1.33 -18.80
N ASP A 272 -0.48 -0.21 -18.80
CA ASP A 272 -1.79 -0.13 -18.15
C ASP A 272 -2.82 -1.07 -18.79
N GLY A 273 -2.72 -1.31 -20.10
CA GLY A 273 -3.57 -2.22 -20.84
C GLY A 273 -3.34 -3.68 -20.49
N ASP A 274 -2.09 -4.11 -20.38
CA ASP A 274 -1.72 -5.51 -20.11
C ASP A 274 -2.39 -6.04 -18.82
N MET A 275 -2.48 -5.21 -17.80
CA MET A 275 -3.09 -5.61 -16.52
C MET A 275 -4.60 -5.88 -16.66
N VAL A 276 -5.29 -5.13 -17.51
CA VAL A 276 -6.74 -5.21 -17.70
C VAL A 276 -7.09 -6.33 -18.67
N GLU A 277 -6.21 -6.57 -19.66
CA GLU A 277 -6.37 -7.60 -20.67
C GLU A 277 -5.97 -9.00 -20.17
N MET A 278 -5.24 -9.07 -19.05
CA MET A 278 -4.80 -10.32 -18.46
C MET A 278 -6.00 -11.14 -17.97
N GLY A 279 -6.31 -12.20 -18.67
CA GLY A 279 -7.46 -13.05 -18.40
C GLY A 279 -7.38 -13.76 -17.04
N ALA A 280 -8.54 -14.18 -16.53
CA ALA A 280 -8.70 -14.88 -15.24
C ALA A 280 -7.85 -16.16 -15.10
N ARG A 281 -7.37 -16.75 -16.21
CA ARG A 281 -6.56 -17.97 -16.20
C ARG A 281 -5.09 -17.77 -15.80
N ALA A 282 -4.62 -16.52 -15.73
CA ALA A 282 -3.22 -16.22 -15.45
C ALA A 282 -2.83 -16.37 -13.96
N TRP A 283 -3.79 -16.53 -13.06
CA TRP A 283 -3.55 -16.58 -11.62
C TRP A 283 -4.51 -17.53 -10.91
N SER A 284 -4.10 -18.12 -9.75
CA SER A 284 -4.81 -19.23 -9.10
C SER A 284 -6.01 -18.78 -8.25
N GLY A 285 -5.98 -17.61 -7.68
CA GLY A 285 -7.00 -17.10 -6.74
C GLY A 285 -6.72 -17.40 -5.26
N HIS A 286 -5.79 -18.29 -4.93
CA HIS A 286 -5.54 -18.70 -3.55
C HIS A 286 -4.99 -17.58 -2.67
N ARG A 287 -4.06 -16.76 -3.19
CA ARG A 287 -3.49 -15.65 -2.41
C ARG A 287 -4.53 -14.56 -2.21
N LEU A 288 -5.32 -14.27 -3.23
CA LEU A 288 -6.42 -13.30 -3.13
C LEU A 288 -7.49 -13.79 -2.14
N ALA A 289 -7.92 -15.05 -2.23
CA ALA A 289 -8.89 -15.62 -1.31
C ALA A 289 -8.41 -15.52 0.15
N ARG A 290 -7.18 -15.93 0.46
CA ARG A 290 -6.61 -15.83 1.82
C ARG A 290 -6.55 -14.38 2.31
N HIS A 291 -6.23 -13.44 1.43
CA HIS A 291 -6.23 -12.01 1.78
C HIS A 291 -7.63 -11.52 2.11
N LEU A 292 -8.62 -11.80 1.27
CA LEU A 292 -10.00 -11.38 1.47
C LEU A 292 -10.60 -11.98 2.75
N ILE A 293 -10.38 -13.29 2.98
CA ILE A 293 -10.80 -14.00 4.21
C ILE A 293 -10.20 -13.33 5.45
N GLY A 294 -8.89 -13.04 5.43
CA GLY A 294 -8.22 -12.40 6.57
C GLY A 294 -8.65 -10.96 6.87
N HIS A 295 -9.42 -10.34 5.98
CA HIS A 295 -9.89 -8.95 6.12
C HIS A 295 -11.40 -8.83 5.97
N LEU A 296 -12.15 -9.94 6.06
CA LEU A 296 -13.59 -9.95 5.83
C LEU A 296 -14.34 -9.07 6.85
N GLY A 297 -13.85 -9.02 8.09
CA GLY A 297 -14.41 -8.21 9.18
C GLY A 297 -13.82 -6.80 9.32
N ASP A 298 -12.98 -6.30 8.37
CA ASP A 298 -12.45 -4.93 8.43
C ASP A 298 -13.58 -3.92 8.20
N PRO A 299 -14.00 -3.12 9.20
CA PRO A 299 -15.20 -2.27 9.09
C PRO A 299 -15.20 -1.30 7.89
N ARG A 300 -14.01 -0.90 7.43
CA ARG A 300 -13.86 0.05 6.30
C ARG A 300 -13.95 -0.62 4.93
N ASN A 301 -13.65 -1.91 4.87
CA ASN A 301 -13.53 -2.65 3.62
C ASN A 301 -14.39 -3.92 3.61
N ALA A 302 -15.14 -4.22 4.67
CA ALA A 302 -15.89 -5.46 4.80
C ALA A 302 -16.79 -5.72 3.59
N GLU A 303 -17.60 -4.74 3.19
CA GLU A 303 -18.54 -4.89 2.07
C GLU A 303 -17.81 -5.19 0.75
N MET A 304 -16.68 -4.50 0.47
CA MET A 304 -15.85 -4.78 -0.70
C MET A 304 -15.22 -6.17 -0.64
N ASN A 305 -14.73 -6.58 0.54
CA ASN A 305 -14.09 -7.89 0.72
C ASN A 305 -15.10 -9.03 0.57
N ILE A 306 -16.31 -8.87 1.13
CA ILE A 306 -17.43 -9.83 1.01
C ILE A 306 -17.81 -10.01 -0.46
N HIS A 307 -18.10 -8.90 -1.15
CA HIS A 307 -18.46 -8.91 -2.58
C HIS A 307 -17.37 -9.59 -3.42
N SER A 308 -16.12 -9.16 -3.26
CA SER A 308 -15.00 -9.69 -4.06
C SER A 308 -14.73 -11.17 -3.78
N LEU A 309 -14.87 -11.62 -2.52
CA LEU A 309 -14.71 -13.03 -2.17
C LEU A 309 -15.84 -13.88 -2.76
N LEU A 310 -17.08 -13.39 -2.69
CA LEU A 310 -18.23 -14.07 -3.31
C LEU A 310 -18.00 -14.22 -4.84
N CYS A 311 -17.67 -13.13 -5.53
CA CYS A 311 -17.39 -13.17 -6.96
C CYS A 311 -16.22 -14.11 -7.32
N LEU A 312 -15.15 -14.09 -6.52
CA LEU A 312 -14.00 -14.98 -6.71
C LEU A 312 -14.40 -16.45 -6.56
N VAL A 313 -15.16 -16.79 -5.52
CA VAL A 313 -15.64 -18.16 -5.28
C VAL A 313 -16.60 -18.61 -6.36
N MET A 314 -17.50 -17.72 -6.81
CA MET A 314 -18.42 -18.06 -7.91
C MET A 314 -17.70 -18.29 -9.24
N ALA A 315 -16.64 -17.52 -9.52
CA ALA A 315 -15.82 -17.68 -10.72
C ALA A 315 -14.87 -18.90 -10.64
N ARG A 316 -14.54 -19.38 -9.43
CA ARG A 316 -13.52 -20.43 -9.16
C ARG A 316 -13.96 -21.33 -8.02
N LYS A 317 -14.96 -22.14 -8.26
CA LYS A 317 -15.53 -23.05 -7.23
C LYS A 317 -14.51 -24.01 -6.68
N GLU A 318 -13.57 -24.45 -7.52
CA GLU A 318 -12.47 -25.34 -7.19
C GLU A 318 -11.60 -24.84 -6.01
N LEU A 319 -11.55 -23.54 -5.76
CA LEU A 319 -10.82 -22.98 -4.61
C LEU A 319 -11.31 -23.52 -3.26
N LEU A 320 -12.62 -23.65 -3.11
CA LEU A 320 -13.22 -24.16 -1.88
C LEU A 320 -13.46 -25.68 -1.92
N GLU A 321 -13.62 -26.26 -3.11
CA GLU A 321 -13.83 -27.71 -3.28
C GLU A 321 -12.55 -28.49 -2.95
N SER A 322 -11.39 -27.99 -3.39
CA SER A 322 -10.09 -28.67 -3.25
C SER A 322 -9.35 -28.36 -1.94
N ASP A 323 -9.65 -27.23 -1.27
CA ASP A 323 -8.92 -26.75 -0.08
C ASP A 323 -9.84 -26.68 1.16
N GLY A 324 -9.86 -27.77 1.95
CA GLY A 324 -10.66 -27.87 3.18
C GLY A 324 -10.25 -26.87 4.28
N ASP A 325 -8.96 -26.47 4.35
CA ASP A 325 -8.48 -25.45 5.30
C ASP A 325 -9.04 -24.08 4.89
N LEU A 326 -8.94 -23.73 3.62
CA LEU A 326 -9.47 -22.48 3.09
C LEU A 326 -10.98 -22.37 3.35
N ARG A 327 -11.72 -23.48 3.15
CA ARG A 327 -13.16 -23.56 3.42
C ARG A 327 -13.48 -23.32 4.90
N SER A 328 -12.77 -24.00 5.81
CA SER A 328 -12.97 -23.85 7.26
C SER A 328 -12.68 -22.42 7.72
N ARG A 329 -11.61 -21.83 7.22
CA ARG A 329 -11.23 -20.44 7.50
C ARG A 329 -12.25 -19.44 6.95
N THR A 330 -12.84 -19.74 5.79
CA THR A 330 -13.90 -18.90 5.20
C THR A 330 -15.13 -18.88 6.11
N LEU A 331 -15.59 -20.05 6.61
CA LEU A 331 -16.73 -20.11 7.53
C LEU A 331 -16.47 -19.34 8.82
N LEU A 332 -15.29 -19.50 9.42
CA LEU A 332 -14.92 -18.75 10.63
C LEU A 332 -14.88 -17.23 10.39
N ALA A 333 -14.35 -16.79 9.25
CA ALA A 333 -14.31 -15.37 8.90
C ALA A 333 -15.71 -14.79 8.64
N ILE A 334 -16.63 -15.57 8.07
CA ILE A 334 -18.04 -15.19 7.90
C ILE A 334 -18.70 -14.96 9.27
N GLU A 335 -18.50 -15.87 10.24
CA GLU A 335 -19.04 -15.73 11.60
C GLU A 335 -18.52 -14.45 12.27
N GLN A 336 -17.25 -14.15 12.11
CA GLN A 336 -16.65 -12.91 12.64
C GLN A 336 -17.24 -11.66 11.96
N ALA A 337 -17.45 -11.70 10.64
CA ALA A 337 -17.97 -10.57 9.88
C ALA A 337 -19.44 -10.25 10.19
N GLU A 338 -20.22 -11.20 10.71
CA GLU A 338 -21.63 -10.98 11.13
C GLU A 338 -21.76 -9.93 12.24
N SER A 339 -20.72 -9.72 13.05
CA SER A 339 -20.68 -8.68 14.08
C SER A 339 -20.38 -7.27 13.52
N THR A 340 -20.02 -7.16 12.23
CA THR A 340 -19.70 -5.89 11.59
C THR A 340 -20.99 -5.21 11.11
N GLU A 341 -21.01 -3.88 11.18
CA GLU A 341 -22.11 -3.11 10.61
C GLU A 341 -22.06 -3.17 9.07
N LEU A 342 -23.02 -3.90 8.47
CA LEU A 342 -23.11 -4.14 7.03
C LEU A 342 -24.43 -3.59 6.47
N SER A 343 -24.40 -3.14 5.21
CA SER A 343 -25.60 -2.84 4.44
C SER A 343 -26.47 -4.10 4.25
N ARG A 344 -27.74 -3.90 3.89
CA ARG A 344 -28.64 -5.02 3.57
C ARG A 344 -28.10 -5.89 2.43
N HIS A 345 -27.51 -5.25 1.42
CA HIS A 345 -26.91 -5.94 0.28
C HIS A 345 -25.71 -6.80 0.71
N ALA A 346 -24.78 -6.24 1.45
CA ALA A 346 -23.61 -6.98 1.92
C ALA A 346 -23.96 -8.15 2.86
N ARG A 347 -24.99 -8.00 3.68
CA ARG A 347 -25.51 -9.12 4.50
C ARG A 347 -26.05 -10.26 3.64
N GLN A 348 -26.76 -9.94 2.56
CA GLN A 348 -27.25 -10.96 1.63
C GLN A 348 -26.07 -11.65 0.92
N GLU A 349 -25.09 -10.93 0.49
CA GLU A 349 -23.87 -11.50 -0.13
C GLU A 349 -23.09 -12.37 0.84
N LEU A 350 -23.00 -11.98 2.12
CA LEU A 350 -22.37 -12.79 3.16
C LEU A 350 -23.11 -14.12 3.38
N GLN A 351 -24.44 -14.12 3.33
CA GLN A 351 -25.26 -15.34 3.39
C GLN A 351 -25.06 -16.22 2.15
N ASN A 352 -25.00 -15.62 0.96
CA ASN A 352 -24.73 -16.32 -0.29
C ASN A 352 -23.33 -16.97 -0.25
N LEU A 353 -22.33 -16.26 0.26
CA LEU A 353 -20.96 -16.77 0.46
C LEU A 353 -20.96 -17.96 1.43
N ARG A 354 -21.70 -17.87 2.54
CA ARG A 354 -21.86 -19.00 3.49
C ARG A 354 -22.43 -20.22 2.80
N PHE A 355 -23.52 -20.04 2.04
CA PHE A 355 -24.16 -21.12 1.32
C PHE A 355 -23.21 -21.76 0.28
N ALA A 356 -22.53 -20.95 -0.53
CA ALA A 356 -21.55 -21.45 -1.51
C ALA A 356 -20.41 -22.23 -0.82
N THR A 357 -19.92 -21.75 0.33
CA THR A 357 -18.85 -22.39 1.09
C THR A 357 -19.29 -23.75 1.68
N GLN A 358 -20.53 -23.85 2.16
CA GLN A 358 -21.08 -25.10 2.67
C GLN A 358 -21.36 -26.10 1.56
N LEU A 359 -21.77 -25.64 0.39
CA LEU A 359 -22.03 -26.51 -0.77
C LEU A 359 -20.74 -27.14 -1.30
N ALA A 360 -19.65 -26.38 -1.33
CA ALA A 360 -18.32 -26.87 -1.75
C ALA A 360 -17.75 -27.98 -0.84
N GLY A 361 -18.34 -28.20 0.31
CA GLY A 361 -17.94 -29.26 1.27
C GLY A 361 -18.72 -30.56 1.16
N ARG A 362 -19.69 -30.62 0.26
CA ARG A 362 -20.52 -31.81 0.02
C ARG A 362 -20.02 -32.57 -1.19
#